data_29dce859c5de47a552e208c4916c9eeb
#
_entry.id   29dce859c5de47a552e208c4916c9eeb
#
_cell.length_a   1.000
_cell.length_b   1.000
_cell.length_c   1.000
_cell.angle_alpha   90.00
_cell.angle_beta   90.00
_cell.angle_gamma   90.00
#
_symmetry.space_group_name_H-M   'P 1'
#
loop_
_entity.id
_entity.type
_entity.pdbx_description
1 polymer ?
#
loop_
_entity_poly.entity_id
_entity_poly.type
_entity_poly.pdbx_seq_one_letter_code
_entity_poly.pdbx_strand_id
1 'polypeptide(L)'
;MNIGQAAKRTGLSVKTIHYYESIGLVTANRKNNGYRDYEEALVHKLAFVQRARGLGFAIDECRALLSLYEDRSRASKDVLEIAQIKLKDIERKLQDLHSLHDTLSHLVNACRGDEHPDCPILEGLAGEQQRTVDN
;
A
#
# COMPACT_ATOMS: atom_id res chain seq x y z
N MET A 1 -8.47 23.71 12.12
CA MET A 1 -7.08 23.49 12.56
C MET A 1 -6.12 23.65 11.38
N ASN A 2 -4.85 23.85 11.64
CA ASN A 2 -3.85 23.98 10.59
C ASN A 2 -3.37 22.60 10.11
N ILE A 3 -2.56 22.58 9.03
CA ILE A 3 -2.10 21.33 8.43
C ILE A 3 -1.21 20.51 9.38
N GLY A 4 -0.40 21.16 10.23
CA GLY A 4 0.43 20.45 11.18
C GLY A 4 -0.38 19.67 12.21
N GLN A 5 -1.47 20.26 12.68
CA GLN A 5 -2.40 19.60 13.59
C GLN A 5 -3.12 18.43 12.90
N ALA A 6 -3.55 18.63 11.65
CA ALA A 6 -4.17 17.58 10.86
C ALA A 6 -3.22 16.42 10.64
N ALA A 7 -1.94 16.70 10.33
CA ALA A 7 -0.91 15.69 10.16
C ALA A 7 -0.75 14.83 11.41
N LYS A 8 -0.67 15.47 12.58
CA LYS A 8 -0.55 14.74 13.85
C LYS A 8 -1.73 13.83 14.12
N ARG A 9 -2.94 14.32 13.84
CA ARG A 9 -4.16 13.57 14.13
C ARG A 9 -4.37 12.40 13.19
N THR A 10 -3.90 12.48 11.95
CA THR A 10 -4.12 11.44 10.93
C THR A 10 -2.95 10.48 10.80
N GLY A 11 -1.77 10.84 11.32
CA GLY A 11 -0.55 10.08 11.10
C GLY A 11 0.07 10.26 9.73
N LEU A 12 -0.48 11.18 8.92
CA LEU A 12 0.06 11.50 7.61
C LEU A 12 1.08 12.63 7.71
N SER A 13 2.05 12.65 6.79
CA SER A 13 2.96 13.79 6.69
C SER A 13 2.26 14.98 6.04
N VAL A 14 2.74 16.18 6.33
CA VAL A 14 2.26 17.40 5.68
C VAL A 14 2.39 17.28 4.16
N LYS A 15 3.50 16.74 3.69
CA LYS A 15 3.74 16.52 2.26
C LYS A 15 2.68 15.61 1.64
N THR A 16 2.30 14.53 2.31
CA THR A 16 1.27 13.61 1.83
C THR A 16 -0.09 14.29 1.77
N ILE A 17 -0.44 15.09 2.78
CA ILE A 17 -1.70 15.83 2.79
C ILE A 17 -1.77 16.80 1.61
N HIS A 18 -0.68 17.54 1.37
CA HIS A 18 -0.61 18.44 0.20
C HIS A 18 -0.76 17.68 -1.11
N TYR A 19 -0.14 16.50 -1.21
CA TYR A 19 -0.28 15.67 -2.39
C TYR A 19 -1.75 15.25 -2.61
N TYR A 20 -2.43 14.81 -1.56
CA TYR A 20 -3.84 14.41 -1.65
C TYR A 20 -4.75 15.57 -2.05
N GLU A 21 -4.43 16.79 -1.61
CA GLU A 21 -5.13 17.98 -2.08
C GLU A 21 -4.84 18.25 -3.56
N SER A 22 -3.59 18.12 -3.97
CA SER A 22 -3.17 18.41 -5.34
C SER A 22 -3.84 17.50 -6.36
N ILE A 23 -4.14 16.27 -6.00
CA ILE A 23 -4.81 15.31 -6.90
C ILE A 23 -6.34 15.33 -6.73
N GLY A 24 -6.86 16.24 -5.91
CA GLY A 24 -8.31 16.39 -5.70
C GLY A 24 -8.96 15.28 -4.88
N LEU A 25 -8.17 14.49 -4.17
CA LEU A 25 -8.71 13.44 -3.29
C LEU A 25 -9.45 14.04 -2.11
N VAL A 26 -8.90 15.11 -1.55
CA VAL A 26 -9.52 15.92 -0.49
C VAL A 26 -9.37 17.38 -0.85
N THR A 27 -10.24 18.22 -0.28
CA THR A 27 -10.22 19.68 -0.50
C THR A 27 -10.31 20.37 0.85
N ALA A 28 -9.30 21.18 1.16
CA ALA A 28 -9.32 22.01 2.37
C ALA A 28 -10.10 23.29 2.11
N ASN A 29 -10.92 23.68 3.09
CA ASN A 29 -11.58 24.97 3.07
C ASN A 29 -10.59 26.07 3.43
N ARG A 30 -10.79 27.28 2.90
CA ARG A 30 -9.97 28.44 3.25
C ARG A 30 -10.71 29.31 4.24
N LYS A 31 -9.98 29.78 5.27
CA LYS A 31 -10.49 30.81 6.17
C LYS A 31 -10.58 32.13 5.46
N ASN A 32 -11.30 33.10 6.06
CA ASN A 32 -11.47 34.46 5.52
C ASN A 32 -10.13 35.16 5.27
N ASN A 33 -9.08 34.78 6.00
CA ASN A 33 -7.74 35.35 5.85
C ASN A 33 -6.90 34.64 4.77
N GLY A 34 -7.49 33.73 4.02
CA GLY A 34 -6.81 32.98 2.95
C GLY A 34 -6.03 31.77 3.38
N TYR A 35 -5.89 31.49 4.68
CA TYR A 35 -5.21 30.28 5.15
C TYR A 35 -6.14 29.07 5.05
N ARG A 36 -5.54 27.92 4.75
CA ARG A 36 -6.26 26.66 4.69
C ARG A 36 -6.72 26.23 6.07
N ASP A 37 -7.96 25.76 6.14
CA ASP A 37 -8.54 25.25 7.36
C ASP A 37 -8.90 23.78 7.18
N TYR A 38 -8.36 22.95 8.09
CA TYR A 38 -8.59 21.50 8.10
C TYR A 38 -9.65 21.18 9.16
N GLU A 39 -10.90 21.19 8.72
CA GLU A 39 -12.03 20.91 9.59
C GLU A 39 -12.07 19.43 9.99
N GLU A 40 -12.81 19.10 11.04
CA GLU A 40 -12.98 17.73 11.53
C GLU A 40 -13.42 16.76 10.42
N ALA A 41 -14.36 17.18 9.57
CA ALA A 41 -14.83 16.32 8.46
C ALA A 41 -13.69 15.98 7.51
N LEU A 42 -12.80 16.92 7.23
CA LEU A 42 -11.63 16.70 6.38
C LEU A 42 -10.63 15.77 7.07
N VAL A 43 -10.41 15.95 8.36
CA VAL A 43 -9.51 15.09 9.13
C VAL A 43 -10.03 13.65 9.12
N HIS A 44 -11.34 13.45 9.24
CA HIS A 44 -11.96 12.12 9.13
C HIS A 44 -11.71 11.49 7.77
N LYS A 45 -11.83 12.27 6.69
CA LYS A 45 -11.55 11.78 5.33
C LYS A 45 -10.08 11.40 5.17
N LEU A 46 -9.17 12.22 5.67
CA LEU A 46 -7.73 11.93 5.63
C LEU A 46 -7.41 10.65 6.41
N ALA A 47 -8.00 10.49 7.59
CA ALA A 47 -7.81 9.28 8.39
C ALA A 47 -8.37 8.04 7.68
N PHE A 48 -9.51 8.17 7.01
CA PHE A 48 -10.10 7.11 6.20
C PHE A 48 -9.13 6.68 5.09
N VAL A 49 -8.59 7.64 4.34
CA VAL A 49 -7.64 7.38 3.26
C VAL A 49 -6.38 6.72 3.82
N GLN A 50 -5.88 7.21 4.95
CA GLN A 50 -4.69 6.65 5.58
C GLN A 50 -4.90 5.15 5.91
N ARG A 51 -6.06 4.81 6.50
CA ARG A 51 -6.37 3.41 6.81
C ARG A 51 -6.53 2.55 5.56
N ALA A 52 -7.19 3.07 4.53
CA ALA A 52 -7.37 2.35 3.27
C ALA A 52 -6.01 2.09 2.60
N ARG A 53 -5.13 3.10 2.59
CA ARG A 53 -3.78 2.93 2.07
C ARG A 53 -3.00 1.87 2.87
N GLY A 54 -3.18 1.85 4.17
CA GLY A 54 -2.55 0.85 5.04
C GLY A 54 -2.98 -0.58 4.73
N LEU A 55 -4.17 -0.76 4.17
CA LEU A 55 -4.67 -2.06 3.74
C LEU A 55 -4.25 -2.42 2.31
N GLY A 56 -3.49 -1.54 1.64
CA GLY A 56 -2.98 -1.81 0.31
C GLY A 56 -3.83 -1.27 -0.82
N PHE A 57 -4.86 -0.46 -0.54
CA PHE A 57 -5.65 0.17 -1.59
C PHE A 57 -4.83 1.28 -2.27
N ALA A 58 -4.87 1.29 -3.59
CA ALA A 58 -4.25 2.34 -4.40
C ALA A 58 -5.05 3.65 -4.26
N ILE A 59 -4.45 4.76 -4.68
CA ILE A 59 -5.08 6.08 -4.56
C ILE A 59 -6.44 6.11 -5.26
N ASP A 60 -6.54 5.57 -6.47
CA ASP A 60 -7.81 5.55 -7.22
C ASP A 60 -8.85 4.69 -6.51
N GLU A 61 -8.43 3.60 -5.90
CA GLU A 61 -9.30 2.75 -5.09
C GLU A 61 -9.77 3.48 -3.83
N CYS A 62 -8.88 4.25 -3.20
CA CYS A 62 -9.24 5.09 -2.05
C CYS A 62 -10.28 6.14 -2.44
N ARG A 63 -10.14 6.73 -3.62
CA ARG A 63 -11.11 7.70 -4.14
C ARG A 63 -12.49 7.06 -4.30
N ALA A 64 -12.54 5.87 -4.87
CA ALA A 64 -13.79 5.14 -5.05
C ALA A 64 -14.44 4.78 -3.72
N LEU A 65 -13.63 4.27 -2.76
CA LEU A 65 -14.12 3.93 -1.43
C LEU A 65 -14.64 5.15 -0.66
N LEU A 66 -13.93 6.28 -0.76
CA LEU A 66 -14.33 7.50 -0.10
C LEU A 66 -15.65 8.02 -0.68
N SER A 67 -15.82 7.96 -2.00
CA SER A 67 -17.07 8.31 -2.67
C SER A 67 -18.23 7.45 -2.20
N LEU A 68 -18.02 6.15 -2.06
CA LEU A 68 -19.03 5.24 -1.53
C LEU A 68 -19.35 5.51 -0.06
N TYR A 69 -18.34 5.84 0.73
CA TYR A 69 -18.53 6.18 2.13
C TYR A 69 -19.43 7.42 2.30
N GLU A 70 -19.27 8.40 1.43
CA GLU A 70 -20.06 9.64 1.45
C GLU A 70 -21.46 9.45 0.87
N ASP A 71 -21.70 8.42 0.08
CA ASP A 71 -22.98 8.14 -0.54
C ASP A 71 -23.82 7.25 0.37
N ARG A 72 -24.83 7.83 1.00
CA ARG A 72 -25.71 7.12 1.90
C ARG A 72 -26.69 6.17 1.18
N SER A 73 -26.84 6.33 -0.12
CA SER A 73 -27.71 5.45 -0.93
C SER A 73 -26.98 4.22 -1.46
N ARG A 74 -25.68 4.08 -1.16
CA ARG A 74 -24.87 2.96 -1.64
C ARG A 74 -25.42 1.61 -1.16
N ALA A 75 -25.23 0.59 -1.98
CA ALA A 75 -25.46 -0.78 -1.56
C ALA A 75 -24.16 -1.35 -0.97
N SER A 76 -24.29 -2.07 0.17
CA SER A 76 -23.12 -2.69 0.80
C SER A 76 -22.44 -3.72 -0.09
N LYS A 77 -23.17 -4.31 -1.05
CA LYS A 77 -22.59 -5.26 -2.02
C LYS A 77 -21.52 -4.61 -2.89
N ASP A 78 -21.63 -3.32 -3.18
CA ASP A 78 -20.65 -2.60 -3.99
C ASP A 78 -19.33 -2.46 -3.24
N VAL A 79 -19.39 -2.16 -1.95
CA VAL A 79 -18.22 -2.09 -1.09
C VAL A 79 -17.61 -3.48 -0.92
N LEU A 80 -18.44 -4.49 -0.71
CA LEU A 80 -18.00 -5.87 -0.55
C LEU A 80 -17.24 -6.34 -1.79
N GLU A 81 -17.72 -6.01 -2.99
CA GLU A 81 -17.06 -6.39 -4.24
C GLU A 81 -15.65 -5.79 -4.33
N ILE A 82 -15.50 -4.51 -4.00
CA ILE A 82 -14.19 -3.85 -4.00
C ILE A 82 -13.25 -4.54 -3.01
N ALA A 83 -13.73 -4.84 -1.80
CA ALA A 83 -12.95 -5.52 -0.78
C ALA A 83 -12.55 -6.93 -1.20
N GLN A 84 -13.45 -7.67 -1.86
CA GLN A 84 -13.16 -9.03 -2.35
C GLN A 84 -12.10 -9.03 -3.43
N ILE A 85 -12.14 -8.05 -4.34
CA ILE A 85 -11.11 -7.91 -5.39
C ILE A 85 -9.75 -7.64 -4.73
N LYS A 86 -9.71 -6.75 -3.75
CA LYS A 86 -8.47 -6.44 -3.03
C LYS A 86 -7.96 -7.67 -2.26
N LEU A 87 -8.85 -8.42 -1.64
CA LEU A 87 -8.47 -9.62 -0.91
C LEU A 87 -7.81 -10.65 -1.82
N LYS A 88 -8.37 -10.87 -3.02
CA LYS A 88 -7.76 -11.78 -4.02
C LYS A 88 -6.39 -11.30 -4.46
N ASP A 89 -6.21 -10.00 -4.62
CA ASP A 89 -4.93 -9.40 -4.98
C ASP A 89 -3.89 -9.66 -3.88
N ILE A 90 -4.28 -9.47 -2.63
CA ILE A 90 -3.41 -9.74 -1.47
C ILE A 90 -3.05 -11.23 -1.40
N GLU A 91 -4.01 -12.12 -1.60
CA GLU A 91 -3.77 -13.56 -1.59
C GLU A 91 -2.76 -13.97 -2.66
N ARG A 92 -2.86 -13.38 -3.85
CA ARG A 92 -1.88 -13.61 -4.92
C ARG A 92 -0.49 -13.15 -4.53
N LYS A 93 -0.38 -11.98 -3.91
CA LYS A 93 0.89 -11.45 -3.42
C LYS A 93 1.48 -12.32 -2.33
N LEU A 94 0.64 -12.87 -1.45
CA LEU A 94 1.09 -13.81 -0.44
C LEU A 94 1.68 -15.09 -1.05
N GLN A 95 1.03 -15.62 -2.09
CA GLN A 95 1.55 -16.77 -2.81
C GLN A 95 2.89 -16.47 -3.48
N ASP A 96 3.00 -15.31 -4.12
CA ASP A 96 4.24 -14.88 -4.77
C ASP A 96 5.38 -14.75 -3.75
N LEU A 97 5.10 -14.13 -2.60
CA LEU A 97 6.08 -13.99 -1.52
C LEU A 97 6.47 -15.36 -0.97
N HIS A 98 5.52 -16.27 -0.82
CA HIS A 98 5.78 -17.61 -0.34
C HIS A 98 6.71 -18.38 -1.29
N SER A 99 6.46 -18.26 -2.60
CA SER A 99 7.31 -18.86 -3.63
C SER A 99 8.73 -18.30 -3.58
N LEU A 100 8.86 -16.97 -3.45
CA LEU A 100 10.16 -16.32 -3.32
C LEU A 100 10.88 -16.78 -2.05
N HIS A 101 10.16 -16.88 -0.96
CA HIS A 101 10.69 -17.36 0.31
C HIS A 101 11.24 -18.79 0.15
N ASP A 102 10.47 -19.67 -0.44
CA ASP A 102 10.89 -21.06 -0.61
C ASP A 102 12.12 -21.18 -1.49
N THR A 103 12.15 -20.43 -2.60
CA THR A 103 13.30 -20.42 -3.50
C THR A 103 14.56 -19.96 -2.78
N LEU A 104 14.47 -18.83 -2.07
CA LEU A 104 15.63 -18.30 -1.35
C LEU A 104 16.04 -19.20 -0.19
N SER A 105 15.08 -19.77 0.54
CA SER A 105 15.35 -20.71 1.63
C SER A 105 16.11 -21.94 1.13
N HIS A 106 15.73 -22.45 -0.03
CA HIS A 106 16.42 -23.58 -0.64
C HIS A 106 17.89 -23.21 -0.94
N LEU A 107 18.11 -22.05 -1.53
CA LEU A 107 19.47 -21.57 -1.84
C LEU A 107 20.30 -21.36 -0.55
N VAL A 108 19.68 -20.77 0.47
CA VAL A 108 20.35 -20.54 1.76
C VAL A 108 20.75 -21.86 2.40
N ASN A 109 19.85 -22.84 2.40
CA ASN A 109 20.11 -24.16 3.00
C ASN A 109 21.19 -24.92 2.25
N ALA A 110 21.35 -24.68 0.94
CA ALA A 110 22.37 -25.32 0.14
C ALA A 110 23.73 -24.68 0.31
N CYS A 111 23.79 -23.42 0.82
CA CYS A 111 25.04 -22.70 0.99
C CYS A 111 25.66 -23.06 2.34
N ARG A 112 26.95 -23.48 2.33
CA ARG A 112 27.64 -23.85 3.56
C ARG A 112 28.08 -22.65 4.41
N GLY A 113 28.20 -21.48 3.80
CA GLY A 113 28.63 -20.30 4.53
C GLY A 113 30.09 -20.33 4.95
N ASP A 114 30.93 -21.05 4.20
CA ASP A 114 32.36 -21.20 4.48
C ASP A 114 33.20 -20.31 3.55
N GLU A 115 34.52 -20.45 3.59
CA GLU A 115 35.45 -19.65 2.80
C GLU A 115 35.59 -20.12 1.34
N HIS A 116 34.92 -21.20 0.98
CA HIS A 116 34.95 -21.69 -0.39
C HIS A 116 34.19 -20.75 -1.32
N PRO A 117 34.66 -20.59 -2.57
CA PRO A 117 33.97 -19.71 -3.52
C PRO A 117 32.64 -20.25 -4.03
N ASP A 118 32.40 -21.53 -3.85
CA ASP A 118 31.15 -22.16 -4.30
C ASP A 118 29.98 -21.62 -3.50
N CYS A 119 29.04 -20.99 -4.16
CA CYS A 119 27.88 -20.39 -3.52
C CYS A 119 26.62 -20.66 -4.34
N PRO A 120 25.78 -21.62 -3.88
CA PRO A 120 24.53 -21.92 -4.58
C PRO A 120 23.61 -20.73 -4.74
N ILE A 121 23.69 -19.74 -3.82
CA ILE A 121 22.90 -18.52 -3.94
C ILE A 121 23.30 -17.74 -5.18
N LEU A 122 24.60 -17.49 -5.36
CA LEU A 122 25.11 -16.76 -6.54
C LEU A 122 24.88 -17.54 -7.81
N GLU A 123 25.08 -18.85 -7.78
CA GLU A 123 24.83 -19.72 -8.93
C GLU A 123 23.35 -19.70 -9.32
N GLY A 124 22.45 -19.75 -8.34
CA GLY A 124 21.03 -19.68 -8.58
C GLY A 124 20.60 -18.35 -9.20
N LEU A 125 21.15 -17.25 -8.70
CA LEU A 125 20.86 -15.92 -9.25
C LEU A 125 21.46 -15.74 -10.65
N ALA A 126 22.59 -16.38 -10.92
CA ALA A 126 23.21 -16.35 -12.26
C ALA A 126 22.51 -17.30 -13.24
N GLY A 127 21.62 -18.16 -12.78
CA GLY A 127 20.92 -19.13 -13.63
C GLY A 127 21.73 -20.37 -13.94
N GLU A 128 22.89 -20.56 -13.31
CA GLU A 128 23.78 -21.68 -13.60
C GLU A 128 23.19 -23.02 -13.17
N GLN A 129 22.43 -23.06 -12.06
CA GLN A 129 21.79 -24.27 -11.59
C GLN A 129 20.70 -24.76 -12.54
N GLN A 130 20.04 -23.85 -13.25
CA GLN A 130 19.01 -24.22 -14.22
C GLN A 130 19.60 -24.94 -15.42
N ARG A 131 20.85 -24.65 -15.78
CA ARG A 131 21.54 -25.30 -16.88
C ARG A 131 21.84 -26.78 -16.58
N THR A 132 22.10 -27.08 -15.31
CA THR A 132 22.39 -28.48 -14.92
C THR A 132 21.11 -29.29 -14.77
N VAL A 133 19.98 -28.66 -14.49
CA VAL A 133 18.68 -29.33 -14.35
C VAL A 133 18.12 -29.74 -15.72
N ASP A 134 18.37 -28.96 -16.74
CA ASP A 134 17.84 -29.17 -18.09
C ASP A 134 18.55 -30.28 -18.85
N ASN A 135 19.58 -30.84 -18.27
CA ASN A 135 20.30 -31.99 -18.83
C ASN A 135 19.73 -33.31 -18.26
#